data_b9e9ac3fe53a6d9a78227a312a09b1ad
#
_entry.id   b9e9ac3fe53a6d9a78227a312a09b1ad
#
_cell.length_a   1.000
_cell.length_b   1.000
_cell.length_c   1.000
_cell.angle_alpha   90.00
_cell.angle_beta   90.00
_cell.angle_gamma   90.00
#
_symmetry.space_group_name_H-M   'P 1'
#
loop_
_entity.id
_entity.type
_entity.pdbx_description
1 polymer ?
#
loop_
_entity_poly.entity_id
_entity_poly.type
_entity_poly.pdbx_seq_one_letter_code
_entity_poly.pdbx_strand_id
1 'polypeptide(L)'
;MTNITPGMVCAHHHLYSSLARGMPAPRGKTDSFISILENIWWRIDAALDLDMIYWSAALGAAEALSSGTTCIIDHHESPHAIEGSLATIAKACRDVGVRVNASYGVTDRWDNAGNIHSSVDASTKMTSGARRGLDEGLTFIKSGGRGMIGVHAAFTCGDETLHEAASLAESLGVGVHIHVAEGLDDVDAGSRLEHIAKENWLLIHAVHLDRQLLGSIVHNPRSNMNNSVGYAKPSTRTNNILLGTDGIGANMMEEARLAHVRLREFDVSQDPTVVDHWLQNNYSIFPRPRATK
;
A
#
# COMPACT_ATOMS: atom_id res chain seq x y z
N MET A 1 26.09 -27.35 -7.17
CA MET A 1 24.84 -27.34 -6.39
C MET A 1 24.14 -26.02 -6.68
N THR A 2 22.92 -26.07 -7.17
CA THR A 2 22.13 -24.86 -7.42
C THR A 2 21.56 -24.41 -6.06
N ASN A 3 22.03 -23.28 -5.54
CA ASN A 3 21.47 -22.72 -4.32
C ASN A 3 20.09 -22.12 -4.64
N ILE A 4 19.03 -22.74 -4.10
CA ILE A 4 17.67 -22.20 -4.21
C ILE A 4 17.42 -21.33 -3.00
N THR A 5 17.15 -20.03 -3.22
CA THR A 5 16.73 -19.11 -2.18
C THR A 5 15.22 -18.82 -2.32
N PRO A 6 14.51 -18.57 -1.22
CA PRO A 6 13.12 -18.09 -1.30
C PRO A 6 13.03 -16.79 -2.08
N GLY A 7 12.02 -16.65 -2.93
CA GLY A 7 11.71 -15.37 -3.54
C GLY A 7 11.29 -14.32 -2.49
N MET A 8 11.62 -13.06 -2.74
CA MET A 8 11.32 -11.96 -1.83
C MET A 8 9.82 -11.63 -1.80
N VAL A 9 9.39 -11.03 -0.70
CA VAL A 9 8.03 -10.49 -0.50
C VAL A 9 8.13 -8.98 -0.44
N CYS A 10 7.32 -8.29 -1.25
CA CYS A 10 7.11 -6.84 -1.16
C CYS A 10 5.88 -6.59 -0.28
N ALA A 11 6.05 -5.89 0.85
CA ALA A 11 4.98 -5.70 1.82
C ALA A 11 4.00 -4.58 1.48
N HIS A 12 4.31 -3.75 0.50
CA HIS A 12 3.43 -2.70 -0.03
C HIS A 12 3.87 -2.28 -1.42
N HIS A 13 2.93 -2.26 -2.34
CA HIS A 13 3.12 -1.85 -3.73
C HIS A 13 1.82 -1.33 -4.35
N HIS A 14 1.97 -0.57 -5.43
CA HIS A 14 0.89 -0.10 -6.29
C HIS A 14 1.11 -0.60 -7.73
N LEU A 15 0.61 -1.79 -8.02
CA LEU A 15 0.78 -2.41 -9.35
C LEU A 15 0.16 -1.58 -10.47
N TYR A 16 -0.87 -0.79 -10.19
CA TYR A 16 -1.51 0.07 -11.17
C TYR A 16 -0.60 1.20 -11.69
N SER A 17 0.46 1.53 -10.98
CA SER A 17 1.40 2.60 -11.33
C SER A 17 2.42 2.22 -12.41
N SER A 18 2.52 0.96 -12.79
CA SER A 18 3.59 0.49 -13.69
C SER A 18 3.53 1.10 -15.08
N LEU A 19 2.32 1.38 -15.60
CA LEU A 19 2.12 2.06 -16.88
C LEU A 19 2.33 3.58 -16.82
N ALA A 20 2.44 4.17 -15.63
CA ALA A 20 2.67 5.61 -15.49
C ALA A 20 4.06 6.06 -15.96
N ARG A 21 5.01 5.14 -16.09
CA ARG A 21 6.34 5.44 -16.63
C ARG A 21 6.24 5.88 -18.09
N GLY A 22 6.85 7.03 -18.37
CA GLY A 22 6.81 7.62 -19.71
C GLY A 22 5.55 8.41 -20.01
N MET A 23 4.62 8.55 -19.09
CA MET A 23 3.48 9.46 -19.25
C MET A 23 3.96 10.92 -19.35
N PRO A 24 3.20 11.82 -20.01
CA PRO A 24 3.52 13.24 -20.06
C PRO A 24 3.67 13.85 -18.68
N ALA A 25 4.57 14.83 -18.54
CA ALA A 25 4.73 15.58 -17.31
C ALA A 25 3.41 16.18 -16.84
N PRO A 26 3.17 16.26 -15.51
CA PRO A 26 1.95 16.84 -14.96
C PRO A 26 1.84 18.31 -15.36
N ARG A 27 0.60 18.79 -15.56
CA ARG A 27 0.36 20.21 -15.91
C ARG A 27 0.43 21.15 -14.70
N GLY A 28 0.25 20.60 -13.49
CA GLY A 28 0.31 21.32 -12.23
C GLY A 28 1.68 21.23 -11.57
N LYS A 29 1.86 21.97 -10.47
CA LYS A 29 3.05 21.88 -9.63
C LYS A 29 3.08 20.55 -8.91
N THR A 30 4.28 20.09 -8.59
CA THR A 30 4.56 18.86 -7.81
C THR A 30 5.58 19.18 -6.71
N ASP A 31 5.39 20.31 -6.03
CA ASP A 31 6.30 20.88 -5.04
C ASP A 31 5.89 20.60 -3.58
N SER A 32 4.83 19.84 -3.39
CA SER A 32 4.38 19.33 -2.10
C SER A 32 3.77 17.93 -2.25
N PHE A 33 3.65 17.19 -1.14
CA PHE A 33 3.05 15.85 -1.15
C PHE A 33 1.63 15.86 -1.73
N ILE A 34 0.76 16.76 -1.25
CA ILE A 34 -0.61 16.89 -1.78
C ILE A 34 -0.60 17.25 -3.28
N SER A 35 0.25 18.16 -3.72
CA SER A 35 0.32 18.51 -5.15
C SER A 35 0.79 17.35 -6.03
N ILE A 36 1.62 16.44 -5.51
CA ILE A 36 2.00 15.20 -6.19
C ILE A 36 0.78 14.27 -6.28
N LEU A 37 0.02 14.11 -5.20
CA LEU A 37 -1.21 13.30 -5.22
C LEU A 37 -2.21 13.84 -6.24
N GLU A 38 -2.56 15.13 -6.18
CA GLU A 38 -3.56 15.76 -7.05
C GLU A 38 -3.17 15.80 -8.53
N ASN A 39 -1.90 16.04 -8.82
CA ASN A 39 -1.43 16.26 -10.21
C ASN A 39 -0.89 15.00 -10.89
N ILE A 40 -0.60 13.94 -10.12
CA ILE A 40 -0.09 12.66 -10.65
C ILE A 40 -1.00 11.51 -10.26
N TRP A 41 -1.01 11.11 -8.98
CA TRP A 41 -1.59 9.84 -8.56
C TRP A 41 -3.10 9.80 -8.72
N TRP A 42 -3.85 10.79 -8.23
CA TRP A 42 -5.31 10.83 -8.35
C TRP A 42 -5.79 10.95 -9.81
N ARG A 43 -4.94 11.44 -10.68
CA ARG A 43 -5.24 11.45 -12.13
C ARG A 43 -5.00 10.11 -12.79
N ILE A 44 -3.99 9.37 -12.34
CA ILE A 44 -3.79 7.99 -12.77
C ILE A 44 -4.97 7.15 -12.31
N ASP A 45 -5.34 7.22 -11.02
CA ASP A 45 -6.47 6.50 -10.45
C ASP A 45 -7.75 6.69 -11.30
N ALA A 46 -8.06 7.95 -11.63
CA ALA A 46 -9.24 8.30 -12.43
C ALA A 46 -9.14 7.89 -13.90
N ALA A 47 -7.97 7.59 -14.43
CA ALA A 47 -7.79 7.20 -15.83
C ALA A 47 -7.91 5.70 -16.06
N LEU A 48 -7.85 4.89 -15.00
CA LEU A 48 -7.79 3.44 -15.13
C LEU A 48 -9.12 2.82 -15.54
N ASP A 49 -9.05 1.90 -16.50
CA ASP A 49 -10.05 0.90 -16.78
C ASP A 49 -9.51 -0.52 -16.49
N LEU A 50 -10.36 -1.53 -16.60
CA LEU A 50 -9.96 -2.92 -16.29
C LEU A 50 -8.84 -3.45 -17.20
N ASP A 51 -8.76 -3.01 -18.44
CA ASP A 51 -7.70 -3.42 -19.36
C ASP A 51 -6.36 -2.79 -18.96
N MET A 52 -6.36 -1.49 -18.65
CA MET A 52 -5.18 -0.79 -18.12
C MET A 52 -4.71 -1.40 -16.79
N ILE A 53 -5.63 -1.74 -15.90
CA ILE A 53 -5.33 -2.41 -14.62
C ILE A 53 -4.64 -3.75 -14.88
N TYR A 54 -5.17 -4.57 -15.81
CA TYR A 54 -4.56 -5.85 -16.14
C TYR A 54 -3.12 -5.68 -16.63
N TRP A 55 -2.90 -4.82 -17.63
CA TRP A 55 -1.59 -4.67 -18.25
C TRP A 55 -0.58 -3.99 -17.31
N SER A 56 -1.02 -3.03 -16.50
CA SER A 56 -0.17 -2.43 -15.47
C SER A 56 0.27 -3.47 -14.43
N ALA A 57 -0.67 -4.27 -13.94
CA ALA A 57 -0.37 -5.32 -12.97
C ALA A 57 0.52 -6.41 -13.57
N ALA A 58 0.30 -6.80 -14.83
CA ALA A 58 1.16 -7.79 -15.51
C ALA A 58 2.59 -7.27 -15.69
N LEU A 59 2.77 -6.00 -16.08
CA LEU A 59 4.08 -5.37 -16.22
C LEU A 59 4.79 -5.29 -14.85
N GLY A 60 4.12 -4.77 -13.83
CA GLY A 60 4.68 -4.66 -12.48
C GLY A 60 5.05 -6.02 -11.89
N ALA A 61 4.21 -7.04 -12.11
CA ALA A 61 4.49 -8.41 -11.69
C ALA A 61 5.71 -8.99 -12.41
N ALA A 62 5.86 -8.75 -13.72
CA ALA A 62 7.02 -9.20 -14.47
C ALA A 62 8.33 -8.55 -14.00
N GLU A 63 8.29 -7.25 -13.68
CA GLU A 63 9.43 -6.53 -13.12
C GLU A 63 9.79 -7.01 -11.72
N ALA A 64 8.79 -7.25 -10.87
CA ALA A 64 8.97 -7.83 -9.55
C ALA A 64 9.67 -9.20 -9.65
N LEU A 65 9.19 -10.05 -10.54
CA LEU A 65 9.76 -11.38 -10.76
C LEU A 65 11.19 -11.30 -11.26
N SER A 66 11.49 -10.36 -12.18
CA SER A 66 12.84 -10.17 -12.72
C SER A 66 13.85 -9.72 -11.66
N SER A 67 13.40 -9.07 -10.59
CA SER A 67 14.21 -8.66 -9.43
C SER A 67 14.16 -9.66 -8.27
N GLY A 68 13.56 -10.84 -8.46
CA GLY A 68 13.46 -11.90 -7.45
C GLY A 68 12.34 -11.73 -6.43
N THR A 69 11.43 -10.77 -6.64
CA THR A 69 10.22 -10.59 -5.82
C THR A 69 9.10 -11.47 -6.37
N THR A 70 8.63 -12.42 -5.58
CA THR A 70 7.64 -13.43 -6.00
C THR A 70 6.28 -13.29 -5.31
N CYS A 71 6.18 -12.37 -4.35
CA CYS A 71 4.95 -12.06 -3.63
C CYS A 71 4.83 -10.56 -3.44
N ILE A 72 3.64 -10.03 -3.64
CA ILE A 72 3.33 -8.61 -3.53
C ILE A 72 2.07 -8.43 -2.67
N ILE A 73 2.11 -7.49 -1.73
CA ILE A 73 0.93 -6.93 -1.10
C ILE A 73 0.60 -5.64 -1.85
N ASP A 74 -0.50 -5.66 -2.60
CA ASP A 74 -0.89 -4.59 -3.49
C ASP A 74 -1.98 -3.71 -2.90
N HIS A 75 -1.89 -2.42 -3.16
CA HIS A 75 -2.90 -1.42 -2.81
C HIS A 75 -3.35 -0.72 -4.08
N HIS A 76 -4.63 -0.86 -4.43
CA HIS A 76 -5.19 -0.44 -5.70
C HIS A 76 -6.27 0.61 -5.53
N GLU A 77 -6.32 1.56 -6.45
CA GLU A 77 -7.40 2.55 -6.56
C GLU A 77 -7.77 2.81 -8.02
N SER A 78 -9.09 2.82 -8.32
CA SER A 78 -9.62 3.07 -9.68
C SER A 78 -11.09 3.45 -9.60
N PRO A 79 -11.43 4.73 -9.35
CA PRO A 79 -12.82 5.16 -9.07
C PRO A 79 -13.79 4.89 -10.23
N HIS A 80 -13.31 4.79 -11.46
CA HIS A 80 -14.11 4.48 -12.64
C HIS A 80 -14.17 2.98 -12.97
N ALA A 81 -13.38 2.14 -12.30
CA ALA A 81 -13.30 0.70 -12.54
C ALA A 81 -13.12 -0.07 -11.22
N ILE A 82 -14.02 0.15 -10.25
CA ILE A 82 -13.94 -0.46 -8.92
C ILE A 82 -14.21 -1.96 -9.02
N GLU A 83 -15.39 -2.32 -9.51
CA GLU A 83 -15.89 -3.69 -9.54
C GLU A 83 -15.04 -4.57 -10.48
N GLY A 84 -14.50 -5.63 -9.92
CA GLY A 84 -13.65 -6.59 -10.63
C GLY A 84 -12.18 -6.18 -10.74
N SER A 85 -11.77 -5.03 -10.20
CA SER A 85 -10.39 -4.56 -10.24
C SER A 85 -9.44 -5.52 -9.54
N LEU A 86 -9.78 -5.98 -8.32
CA LEU A 86 -8.94 -6.88 -7.54
C LEU A 86 -8.82 -8.27 -8.20
N ALA A 87 -9.90 -8.77 -8.79
CA ALA A 87 -9.88 -10.03 -9.54
C ALA A 87 -9.00 -9.91 -10.80
N THR A 88 -9.02 -8.75 -11.46
CA THR A 88 -8.18 -8.43 -12.62
C THR A 88 -6.70 -8.41 -12.25
N ILE A 89 -6.33 -7.74 -11.16
CA ILE A 89 -4.96 -7.73 -10.63
C ILE A 89 -4.50 -9.15 -10.29
N ALA A 90 -5.33 -9.89 -9.55
CA ALA A 90 -5.00 -11.26 -9.17
C ALA A 90 -4.83 -12.17 -10.39
N LYS A 91 -5.62 -11.96 -11.45
CA LYS A 91 -5.45 -12.67 -12.72
C LYS A 91 -4.14 -12.32 -13.40
N ALA A 92 -3.81 -11.04 -13.53
CA ALA A 92 -2.58 -10.57 -14.17
C ALA A 92 -1.33 -11.11 -13.46
N CYS A 93 -1.28 -11.01 -12.13
CA CYS A 93 -0.21 -11.55 -11.32
C CYS A 93 -0.06 -13.07 -11.48
N ARG A 94 -1.16 -13.82 -11.50
CA ARG A 94 -1.16 -15.28 -11.70
C ARG A 94 -0.65 -15.66 -13.10
N ASP A 95 -1.05 -14.92 -14.12
CA ASP A 95 -0.64 -15.19 -15.52
C ASP A 95 0.89 -15.00 -15.69
N VAL A 96 1.49 -14.08 -14.91
CA VAL A 96 2.95 -13.86 -14.86
C VAL A 96 3.66 -14.84 -13.92
N GLY A 97 2.98 -15.34 -12.88
CA GLY A 97 3.54 -16.27 -11.90
C GLY A 97 3.93 -15.62 -10.56
N VAL A 98 3.41 -14.44 -10.26
CA VAL A 98 3.57 -13.74 -8.98
C VAL A 98 2.35 -13.96 -8.09
N ARG A 99 2.57 -14.18 -6.80
CA ARG A 99 1.49 -14.25 -5.81
C ARG A 99 1.14 -12.84 -5.33
N VAL A 100 -0.13 -12.53 -5.27
CA VAL A 100 -0.59 -11.23 -4.78
C VAL A 100 -1.57 -11.36 -3.62
N ASN A 101 -1.50 -10.44 -2.68
CA ASN A 101 -2.53 -10.11 -1.71
C ASN A 101 -3.01 -8.70 -2.08
N ALA A 102 -4.22 -8.57 -2.62
CA ALA A 102 -4.72 -7.33 -3.17
C ALA A 102 -5.73 -6.66 -2.25
N SER A 103 -5.70 -5.33 -2.19
CA SER A 103 -6.66 -4.52 -1.45
C SER A 103 -7.09 -3.31 -2.27
N TYR A 104 -8.37 -2.94 -2.20
CA TYR A 104 -8.89 -1.73 -2.82
C TYR A 104 -8.77 -0.56 -1.83
N GLY A 105 -8.14 0.53 -2.23
CA GLY A 105 -7.92 1.73 -1.42
C GLY A 105 -9.19 2.57 -1.29
N VAL A 106 -10.04 2.18 -0.36
CA VAL A 106 -11.30 2.87 -0.07
C VAL A 106 -11.05 4.30 0.36
N THR A 107 -11.81 5.23 -0.20
CA THR A 107 -11.67 6.66 0.08
C THR A 107 -12.98 7.41 -0.19
N ASP A 108 -13.20 8.47 0.58
CA ASP A 108 -14.35 9.36 0.41
C ASP A 108 -14.08 10.53 -0.56
N ARG A 109 -12.93 10.53 -1.23
CA ARG A 109 -12.58 11.56 -2.22
C ARG A 109 -13.43 11.50 -3.50
N TRP A 110 -14.05 10.36 -3.78
CA TRP A 110 -14.77 10.14 -5.02
C TRP A 110 -16.28 10.06 -4.79
N ASP A 111 -17.05 10.81 -5.60
CA ASP A 111 -18.49 10.65 -5.67
C ASP A 111 -18.89 9.43 -6.53
N ASN A 112 -20.21 9.24 -6.73
CA ASN A 112 -20.74 8.15 -7.55
C ASN A 112 -20.29 8.16 -9.01
N ALA A 113 -19.93 9.33 -9.52
CA ALA A 113 -19.52 9.51 -10.91
C ALA A 113 -17.98 9.48 -11.06
N GLY A 114 -17.25 9.28 -9.95
CA GLY A 114 -15.78 9.32 -9.93
C GLY A 114 -15.21 10.75 -9.97
N ASN A 115 -15.99 11.77 -9.61
CA ASN A 115 -15.47 13.13 -9.48
C ASN A 115 -14.89 13.32 -8.07
N ILE A 116 -13.85 14.15 -7.98
CA ILE A 116 -13.20 14.46 -6.70
C ILE A 116 -14.09 15.40 -5.87
N HIS A 117 -14.29 15.06 -4.59
CA HIS A 117 -14.83 15.98 -3.60
C HIS A 117 -13.82 17.09 -3.27
N SER A 118 -14.32 18.29 -2.98
CA SER A 118 -13.49 19.45 -2.69
C SER A 118 -12.73 19.35 -1.37
N SER A 119 -13.25 18.58 -0.40
CA SER A 119 -12.59 18.32 0.89
C SER A 119 -13.16 17.07 1.54
N VAL A 120 -12.33 16.37 2.30
CA VAL A 120 -12.70 15.23 3.15
C VAL A 120 -12.14 15.50 4.54
N ASP A 121 -12.93 15.27 5.57
CA ASP A 121 -12.54 15.36 6.98
C ASP A 121 -13.17 14.23 7.80
N ALA A 122 -12.90 14.22 9.10
CA ALA A 122 -13.41 13.18 10.02
C ALA A 122 -14.95 13.10 10.05
N SER A 123 -15.66 14.20 9.80
CA SER A 123 -17.13 14.27 9.79
C SER A 123 -17.77 13.86 8.47
N THR A 124 -16.98 13.69 7.43
CA THR A 124 -17.44 13.30 6.09
C THR A 124 -18.19 11.96 6.17
N LYS A 125 -19.38 11.94 5.59
CA LYS A 125 -20.17 10.70 5.50
C LYS A 125 -19.59 9.81 4.44
N MET A 126 -19.72 8.49 4.65
CA MET A 126 -19.29 7.52 3.68
C MET A 126 -19.91 7.77 2.31
N THR A 127 -19.08 7.97 1.32
CA THR A 127 -19.52 8.14 -0.06
C THR A 127 -19.93 6.82 -0.67
N SER A 128 -20.68 6.87 -1.75
CA SER A 128 -21.01 5.66 -2.50
C SER A 128 -19.77 5.05 -3.19
N GLY A 129 -18.77 5.87 -3.55
CA GLY A 129 -17.49 5.38 -4.03
C GLY A 129 -16.78 4.54 -2.97
N ALA A 130 -16.71 5.04 -1.73
CA ALA A 130 -16.17 4.30 -0.59
C ALA A 130 -16.93 2.98 -0.33
N ARG A 131 -18.27 3.03 -0.36
CA ARG A 131 -19.10 1.83 -0.20
C ARG A 131 -18.78 0.77 -1.26
N ARG A 132 -18.74 1.16 -2.53
CA ARG A 132 -18.40 0.26 -3.65
C ARG A 132 -17.00 -0.33 -3.49
N GLY A 133 -16.03 0.45 -3.00
CA GLY A 133 -14.69 -0.06 -2.70
C GLY A 133 -14.66 -1.11 -1.58
N LEU A 134 -15.43 -0.92 -0.49
CA LEU A 134 -15.61 -1.94 0.54
C LEU A 134 -16.27 -3.20 -0.02
N ASP A 135 -17.30 -3.05 -0.86
CA ASP A 135 -18.02 -4.16 -1.49
C ASP A 135 -17.12 -4.94 -2.48
N GLU A 136 -16.21 -4.26 -3.20
CA GLU A 136 -15.20 -4.93 -4.03
C GLU A 136 -14.26 -5.80 -3.20
N GLY A 137 -13.71 -5.24 -2.09
CA GLY A 137 -12.87 -6.00 -1.15
C GLY A 137 -13.60 -7.22 -0.57
N LEU A 138 -14.85 -7.01 -0.11
CA LEU A 138 -15.72 -8.07 0.39
C LEU A 138 -15.94 -9.17 -0.64
N THR A 139 -16.32 -8.79 -1.85
CA THR A 139 -16.61 -9.71 -2.96
C THR A 139 -15.38 -10.52 -3.34
N PHE A 140 -14.24 -9.86 -3.48
CA PHE A 140 -12.97 -10.50 -3.81
C PHE A 140 -12.56 -11.53 -2.77
N ILE A 141 -12.58 -11.15 -1.48
CA ILE A 141 -12.18 -12.07 -0.39
C ILE A 141 -13.16 -13.24 -0.28
N LYS A 142 -14.49 -13.00 -0.35
CA LYS A 142 -15.49 -14.06 -0.30
C LYS A 142 -15.43 -15.02 -1.49
N SER A 143 -14.95 -14.56 -2.63
CA SER A 143 -14.73 -15.43 -3.81
C SER A 143 -13.46 -16.29 -3.72
N GLY A 144 -12.73 -16.20 -2.61
CA GLY A 144 -11.50 -16.94 -2.36
C GLY A 144 -10.23 -16.19 -2.79
N GLY A 145 -10.34 -14.92 -3.15
CA GLY A 145 -9.20 -14.03 -3.40
C GLY A 145 -8.40 -13.81 -2.12
N ARG A 146 -7.09 -13.74 -2.24
CA ARG A 146 -6.23 -13.34 -1.12
C ARG A 146 -6.20 -11.83 -1.06
N GLY A 147 -6.81 -11.26 -0.02
CA GLY A 147 -6.94 -9.82 0.13
C GLY A 147 -6.94 -9.35 1.58
N MET A 148 -6.82 -8.04 1.74
CA MET A 148 -7.07 -7.26 2.94
C MET A 148 -8.15 -6.22 2.62
N ILE A 149 -8.77 -5.62 3.63
CA ILE A 149 -9.57 -4.43 3.40
C ILE A 149 -8.61 -3.25 3.25
N GLY A 150 -8.65 -2.60 2.10
CA GLY A 150 -7.82 -1.44 1.82
C GLY A 150 -8.53 -0.15 2.24
N VAL A 151 -7.77 0.79 2.76
CA VAL A 151 -8.19 2.17 2.99
C VAL A 151 -7.08 3.08 2.48
N HIS A 152 -7.42 4.10 1.68
CA HIS A 152 -6.37 4.95 1.13
C HIS A 152 -5.55 5.60 2.25
N ALA A 153 -6.14 6.49 3.02
CA ALA A 153 -5.49 7.12 4.18
C ALA A 153 -6.55 7.74 5.11
N ALA A 154 -6.19 8.07 6.34
CA ALA A 154 -7.13 8.67 7.27
C ALA A 154 -7.62 10.06 6.78
N PHE A 155 -6.73 10.91 6.24
CA PHE A 155 -7.11 12.24 5.76
C PHE A 155 -8.01 12.27 4.52
N THR A 156 -8.19 11.12 3.87
CA THR A 156 -9.06 10.97 2.68
C THR A 156 -10.34 10.19 2.96
N CYS A 157 -10.61 9.88 4.23
CA CYS A 157 -11.79 9.15 4.68
C CYS A 157 -12.45 9.85 5.87
N GLY A 158 -13.79 9.82 5.94
CA GLY A 158 -14.51 10.13 7.16
C GLY A 158 -14.37 9.01 8.20
N ASP A 159 -14.64 9.33 9.47
CA ASP A 159 -14.56 8.33 10.55
C ASP A 159 -15.54 7.18 10.35
N GLU A 160 -16.70 7.44 9.76
CA GLU A 160 -17.68 6.40 9.42
C GLU A 160 -17.06 5.35 8.49
N THR A 161 -16.32 5.78 7.46
CA THR A 161 -15.64 4.89 6.52
C THR A 161 -14.51 4.10 7.17
N LEU A 162 -13.71 4.74 8.03
CA LEU A 162 -12.64 4.07 8.78
C LEU A 162 -13.19 2.97 9.69
N HIS A 163 -14.25 3.25 10.44
CA HIS A 163 -14.89 2.28 11.34
C HIS A 163 -15.54 1.12 10.58
N GLU A 164 -16.21 1.40 9.47
CA GLU A 164 -16.82 0.36 8.64
C GLU A 164 -15.77 -0.56 8.02
N ALA A 165 -14.66 0.01 7.51
CA ALA A 165 -13.54 -0.78 6.99
C ALA A 165 -12.93 -1.68 8.07
N ALA A 166 -12.72 -1.16 9.29
CA ALA A 166 -12.23 -1.93 10.42
C ALA A 166 -13.19 -3.07 10.80
N SER A 167 -14.49 -2.78 10.89
CA SER A 167 -15.52 -3.77 11.22
C SER A 167 -15.63 -4.86 10.17
N LEU A 168 -15.56 -4.47 8.89
CA LEU A 168 -15.60 -5.42 7.78
C LEU A 168 -14.37 -6.34 7.80
N ALA A 169 -13.17 -5.78 8.00
CA ALA A 169 -11.95 -6.55 8.10
C ALA A 169 -12.00 -7.57 9.24
N GLU A 170 -12.50 -7.16 10.42
CA GLU A 170 -12.68 -8.04 11.58
C GLU A 170 -13.67 -9.17 11.26
N SER A 171 -14.81 -8.87 10.63
CA SER A 171 -15.82 -9.85 10.25
C SER A 171 -15.31 -10.91 9.26
N LEU A 172 -14.35 -10.54 8.42
CA LEU A 172 -13.73 -11.42 7.44
C LEU A 172 -12.47 -12.13 7.96
N GLY A 173 -12.02 -11.78 9.18
CA GLY A 173 -10.79 -12.32 9.76
C GLY A 173 -9.52 -11.90 9.02
N VAL A 174 -9.54 -10.74 8.34
CA VAL A 174 -8.39 -10.15 7.63
C VAL A 174 -7.94 -8.85 8.30
N GLY A 175 -6.78 -8.31 7.89
CA GLY A 175 -6.32 -7.00 8.35
C GLY A 175 -6.79 -5.86 7.44
N VAL A 176 -6.47 -4.64 7.86
CA VAL A 176 -6.59 -3.43 7.04
C VAL A 176 -5.22 -3.04 6.51
N HIS A 177 -5.18 -2.56 5.27
CA HIS A 177 -4.00 -2.05 4.58
C HIS A 177 -4.22 -0.56 4.30
N ILE A 178 -3.50 0.33 4.99
CA ILE A 178 -3.78 1.78 5.02
C ILE A 178 -2.50 2.60 5.04
N HIS A 179 -2.43 3.69 4.25
CA HIS A 179 -1.38 4.71 4.40
C HIS A 179 -1.65 5.52 5.68
N VAL A 180 -0.60 5.78 6.45
CA VAL A 180 -0.72 6.42 7.77
C VAL A 180 0.36 7.48 7.91
N ALA A 181 -0.08 8.71 8.10
CA ALA A 181 0.80 9.84 8.42
C ALA A 181 2.04 9.91 7.49
N GLU A 182 1.84 9.71 6.17
CA GLU A 182 2.92 9.84 5.19
C GLU A 182 3.35 11.29 5.06
N GLY A 183 2.41 12.21 4.82
CA GLY A 183 2.62 13.65 4.77
C GLY A 183 2.05 14.36 5.99
N LEU A 184 2.32 15.67 6.07
CA LEU A 184 1.81 16.53 7.14
C LEU A 184 0.29 16.75 7.07
N ASP A 185 -0.33 16.41 5.95
CA ASP A 185 -1.78 16.48 5.75
C ASP A 185 -2.52 15.35 6.48
N ASP A 186 -1.80 14.32 6.97
CA ASP A 186 -2.36 13.16 7.67
C ASP A 186 -1.85 13.04 9.12
N VAL A 187 -1.47 14.15 9.77
CA VAL A 187 -0.93 14.13 11.14
C VAL A 187 -1.91 13.61 12.18
N ASP A 188 -3.21 13.72 11.91
CA ASP A 188 -4.28 13.25 12.80
C ASP A 188 -4.55 11.75 12.69
N ALA A 189 -3.92 11.05 11.74
CA ALA A 189 -4.13 9.61 11.53
C ALA A 189 -3.93 8.80 12.81
N GLY A 190 -2.91 9.14 13.60
CA GLY A 190 -2.64 8.49 14.88
C GLY A 190 -3.84 8.50 15.81
N SER A 191 -4.44 9.67 16.06
CA SER A 191 -5.58 9.83 16.96
C SER A 191 -6.85 9.16 16.43
N ARG A 192 -7.07 9.22 15.13
CA ARG A 192 -8.26 8.64 14.49
C ARG A 192 -8.24 7.11 14.43
N LEU A 193 -7.03 6.52 14.38
CA LEU A 193 -6.87 5.07 14.25
C LEU A 193 -6.58 4.36 15.58
N GLU A 194 -6.26 5.08 16.67
CA GLU A 194 -5.78 4.54 17.94
C GLU A 194 -6.70 3.45 18.52
N HIS A 195 -8.01 3.60 18.39
CA HIS A 195 -8.98 2.69 18.99
C HIS A 195 -9.50 1.59 18.05
N ILE A 196 -9.17 1.67 16.75
CA ILE A 196 -9.65 0.73 15.74
C ILE A 196 -8.55 -0.13 15.13
N ALA A 197 -7.30 0.32 15.15
CA ALA A 197 -6.17 -0.42 14.61
C ALA A 197 -5.96 -1.75 15.38
N LYS A 198 -5.59 -2.81 14.65
CA LYS A 198 -5.39 -4.17 15.18
C LYS A 198 -4.01 -4.69 14.79
N GLU A 199 -3.53 -5.74 15.46
CA GLU A 199 -2.21 -6.33 15.23
C GLU A 199 -1.98 -6.85 13.79
N ASN A 200 -3.07 -7.24 13.10
CA ASN A 200 -3.01 -7.74 11.73
C ASN A 200 -3.10 -6.65 10.65
N TRP A 201 -3.06 -5.37 11.05
CA TRP A 201 -3.06 -4.25 10.11
C TRP A 201 -1.67 -3.98 9.53
N LEU A 202 -1.65 -3.44 8.31
CA LEU A 202 -0.46 -2.87 7.67
C LEU A 202 -0.59 -1.35 7.63
N LEU A 203 0.29 -0.69 8.38
CA LEU A 203 0.38 0.76 8.51
C LEU A 203 1.51 1.24 7.60
N ILE A 204 1.16 1.85 6.49
CA ILE A 204 2.13 2.18 5.46
C ILE A 204 2.76 3.54 5.73
N HIS A 205 4.06 3.67 5.53
CA HIS A 205 4.91 4.84 5.76
C HIS A 205 5.13 5.20 7.23
N ALA A 206 4.11 5.64 7.96
CA ALA A 206 4.18 6.08 9.36
C ALA A 206 5.25 7.16 9.63
N VAL A 207 5.50 8.07 8.64
CA VAL A 207 6.59 9.07 8.71
C VAL A 207 6.35 10.07 9.82
N HIS A 208 5.15 10.64 9.90
CA HIS A 208 4.75 11.65 10.88
C HIS A 208 3.84 11.10 11.99
N LEU A 209 3.76 9.76 12.11
CA LEU A 209 2.93 9.14 13.14
C LEU A 209 3.46 9.50 14.54
N ASP A 210 2.64 10.19 15.33
CA ASP A 210 2.98 10.78 16.64
C ASP A 210 2.83 9.81 17.82
N ARG A 211 2.16 8.66 17.62
CA ARG A 211 1.85 7.70 18.68
C ARG A 211 2.03 6.26 18.24
N GLN A 212 1.95 5.35 19.19
CA GLN A 212 2.01 3.92 18.94
C GLN A 212 0.60 3.42 18.54
N LEU A 213 0.50 2.79 17.37
CA LEU A 213 -0.68 2.06 16.93
C LEU A 213 -0.40 0.55 16.92
N LEU A 214 -1.43 -0.28 17.04
CA LEU A 214 -1.31 -1.70 16.76
C LEU A 214 -1.15 -1.94 15.25
N GLY A 215 -0.39 -2.97 14.88
CA GLY A 215 -0.13 -3.33 13.47
C GLY A 215 1.36 -3.36 13.13
N SER A 216 1.66 -3.82 11.93
CA SER A 216 3.01 -3.79 11.36
C SER A 216 3.20 -2.51 10.56
N ILE A 217 4.35 -1.85 10.69
CA ILE A 217 4.70 -0.67 9.88
C ILE A 217 5.45 -1.14 8.63
N VAL A 218 5.01 -0.67 7.46
CA VAL A 218 5.71 -0.91 6.21
C VAL A 218 6.49 0.36 5.83
N HIS A 219 7.81 0.26 5.90
CA HIS A 219 8.71 1.34 5.53
C HIS A 219 9.03 1.29 4.04
N ASN A 220 8.85 2.41 3.34
CA ASN A 220 9.06 2.57 1.89
C ASN A 220 10.15 3.64 1.65
N PRO A 221 11.43 3.33 1.87
CA PRO A 221 12.48 4.34 1.93
C PRO A 221 12.64 5.14 0.63
N ARG A 222 12.59 4.49 -0.53
CA ARG A 222 12.71 5.13 -1.83
C ARG A 222 11.58 6.14 -2.06
N SER A 223 10.34 5.73 -1.84
CA SER A 223 9.17 6.59 -2.00
C SER A 223 9.21 7.78 -1.06
N ASN A 224 9.47 7.54 0.24
CA ASN A 224 9.56 8.62 1.22
C ASN A 224 10.60 9.69 0.83
N MET A 225 11.75 9.27 0.30
CA MET A 225 12.78 10.19 -0.19
C MET A 225 12.34 10.91 -1.47
N ASN A 226 11.74 10.18 -2.43
CA ASN A 226 11.30 10.75 -3.70
C ASN A 226 10.22 11.83 -3.51
N ASN A 227 9.31 11.60 -2.56
CA ASN A 227 8.21 12.51 -2.23
C ASN A 227 8.60 13.58 -1.21
N SER A 228 9.85 13.58 -0.72
CA SER A 228 10.38 14.50 0.31
C SER A 228 9.52 14.56 1.58
N VAL A 229 8.84 13.47 1.94
CA VAL A 229 7.96 13.43 3.10
C VAL A 229 8.72 13.23 4.42
N GLY A 230 9.97 12.80 4.38
CA GLY A 230 10.82 12.66 5.56
C GLY A 230 11.27 11.23 5.83
N TYR A 231 11.68 10.96 7.08
CA TYR A 231 12.16 9.65 7.53
C TYR A 231 11.30 9.10 8.67
N ALA A 232 10.72 7.93 8.47
CA ALA A 232 9.80 7.28 9.41
C ALA A 232 10.44 6.83 10.74
N LYS A 233 11.78 6.84 10.84
CA LYS A 233 12.55 6.38 12.00
C LYS A 233 12.15 4.98 12.48
N PRO A 234 12.08 3.97 11.60
CA PRO A 234 11.51 2.67 11.93
C PRO A 234 12.25 1.97 13.08
N SER A 235 13.57 2.20 13.25
CA SER A 235 14.34 1.63 14.36
C SER A 235 13.92 2.13 15.75
N THR A 236 13.14 3.20 15.85
CA THR A 236 12.63 3.73 17.13
C THR A 236 11.23 3.21 17.47
N ARG A 237 10.60 2.42 16.59
CA ARG A 237 9.26 1.89 16.77
C ARG A 237 9.29 0.51 17.42
N THR A 238 8.24 0.17 18.17
CA THR A 238 8.07 -1.16 18.77
C THR A 238 7.29 -2.12 17.86
N ASN A 239 6.74 -1.62 16.77
CA ASN A 239 6.03 -2.40 15.77
C ASN A 239 6.93 -3.40 15.06
N ASN A 240 6.34 -4.45 14.50
CA ASN A 240 7.01 -5.26 13.49
C ASN A 240 7.24 -4.39 12.24
N ILE A 241 8.49 -4.17 11.86
CA ILE A 241 8.85 -3.35 10.69
C ILE A 241 9.02 -4.26 9.47
N LEU A 242 8.40 -3.86 8.39
CA LEU A 242 8.42 -4.49 7.08
C LEU A 242 8.98 -3.50 6.05
N LEU A 243 9.38 -4.00 4.88
CA LEU A 243 9.80 -3.18 3.75
C LEU A 243 8.84 -3.32 2.57
N GLY A 244 8.50 -2.19 1.97
CA GLY A 244 7.71 -2.09 0.75
C GLY A 244 8.37 -1.18 -0.26
N THR A 245 7.93 -1.24 -1.51
CA THR A 245 8.46 -0.41 -2.60
C THR A 245 7.58 0.77 -2.94
N ASP A 246 6.30 0.74 -2.51
CA ASP A 246 5.32 1.73 -2.94
C ASP A 246 5.14 1.71 -4.48
N GLY A 247 4.77 2.83 -5.12
CA GLY A 247 4.61 2.88 -6.57
C GLY A 247 5.94 2.70 -7.34
N ILE A 248 5.82 2.19 -8.54
CA ILE A 248 6.86 2.07 -9.58
C ILE A 248 8.10 1.27 -9.13
N GLY A 249 8.08 -0.02 -9.43
CA GLY A 249 9.20 -0.95 -9.18
C GLY A 249 9.03 -1.76 -7.92
N ALA A 250 9.47 -3.01 -7.95
CA ALA A 250 9.32 -3.98 -6.86
C ALA A 250 10.64 -4.67 -6.52
N ASN A 251 11.77 -3.95 -6.61
CA ASN A 251 13.10 -4.45 -6.29
C ASN A 251 13.38 -4.32 -4.79
N MET A 252 13.10 -5.38 -4.04
CA MET A 252 13.26 -5.41 -2.58
C MET A 252 14.71 -5.29 -2.11
N MET A 253 15.69 -5.68 -2.94
CA MET A 253 17.12 -5.49 -2.59
C MET A 253 17.54 -4.03 -2.68
N GLU A 254 16.98 -3.28 -3.62
CA GLU A 254 17.18 -1.83 -3.70
C GLU A 254 16.57 -1.13 -2.49
N GLU A 255 15.33 -1.48 -2.11
CA GLU A 255 14.68 -0.92 -0.91
C GLU A 255 15.46 -1.21 0.37
N ALA A 256 15.97 -2.44 0.53
CA ALA A 256 16.81 -2.79 1.69
C ALA A 256 18.11 -1.95 1.71
N ARG A 257 18.75 -1.71 0.57
CA ARG A 257 19.94 -0.85 0.50
C ARG A 257 19.63 0.60 0.88
N LEU A 258 18.51 1.14 0.38
CA LEU A 258 18.06 2.50 0.71
C LEU A 258 17.65 2.61 2.19
N ALA A 259 16.96 1.62 2.72
CA ALA A 259 16.64 1.55 4.15
C ALA A 259 17.91 1.57 5.01
N HIS A 260 18.95 0.80 4.62
CA HIS A 260 20.24 0.79 5.29
C HIS A 260 20.92 2.16 5.27
N VAL A 261 20.97 2.82 4.11
CA VAL A 261 21.60 4.15 3.98
C VAL A 261 20.86 5.19 4.83
N ARG A 262 19.52 5.19 4.79
CA ARG A 262 18.70 6.10 5.61
C ARG A 262 18.84 5.85 7.10
N LEU A 263 18.94 4.59 7.52
CA LEU A 263 19.19 4.24 8.91
C LEU A 263 20.54 4.82 9.38
N ARG A 264 21.61 4.59 8.60
CA ARG A 264 22.97 5.03 8.93
C ARG A 264 23.13 6.56 8.90
N GLU A 265 22.42 7.23 7.98
CA GLU A 265 22.38 8.70 7.93
C GLU A 265 21.67 9.28 9.16
N PHE A 266 20.61 8.63 9.63
CA PHE A 266 19.86 9.07 10.80
C PHE A 266 20.63 8.81 12.11
N ASP A 267 21.18 7.61 12.27
CA ASP A 267 21.90 7.21 13.48
C ASP A 267 22.95 6.13 13.17
N VAL A 268 24.20 6.54 13.14
CA VAL A 268 25.34 5.66 12.88
C VAL A 268 25.57 4.60 13.97
N SER A 269 24.99 4.77 15.16
CA SER A 269 25.09 3.80 16.26
C SER A 269 24.18 2.59 16.10
N GLN A 270 23.17 2.67 15.23
CA GLN A 270 22.24 1.56 14.96
C GLN A 270 22.97 0.36 14.32
N ASP A 271 22.60 -0.84 14.75
CA ASP A 271 23.09 -2.06 14.14
C ASP A 271 22.55 -2.16 12.70
N PRO A 272 23.40 -2.18 11.67
CA PRO A 272 22.96 -2.23 10.28
C PRO A 272 22.19 -3.53 9.93
N THR A 273 22.40 -4.62 10.68
CA THR A 273 21.71 -5.90 10.46
C THR A 273 20.21 -5.84 10.75
N VAL A 274 19.73 -4.80 11.43
CA VAL A 274 18.29 -4.61 11.68
C VAL A 274 17.49 -4.51 10.39
N VAL A 275 18.08 -3.98 9.31
CA VAL A 275 17.43 -3.88 8.00
C VAL A 275 17.21 -5.26 7.38
N ASP A 276 18.14 -6.18 7.60
CA ASP A 276 17.95 -7.58 7.15
C ASP A 276 16.77 -8.23 7.88
N HIS A 277 16.59 -7.92 9.17
CA HIS A 277 15.42 -8.36 9.92
C HIS A 277 14.13 -7.76 9.36
N TRP A 278 14.10 -6.46 9.02
CA TRP A 278 12.93 -5.85 8.39
C TRP A 278 12.55 -6.54 7.07
N LEU A 279 13.53 -6.85 6.24
CA LEU A 279 13.30 -7.60 5.00
C LEU A 279 12.81 -9.03 5.27
N GLN A 280 13.36 -9.70 6.28
CA GLN A 280 12.91 -11.05 6.67
C GLN A 280 11.50 -11.07 7.26
N ASN A 281 11.11 -10.02 7.98
CA ASN A 281 9.78 -9.90 8.56
C ASN A 281 8.66 -9.93 7.50
N ASN A 282 8.94 -9.52 6.25
CA ASN A 282 7.98 -9.60 5.16
C ASN A 282 7.41 -11.01 4.94
N TYR A 283 8.15 -12.05 5.30
CA TYR A 283 7.65 -13.43 5.20
C TYR A 283 6.56 -13.76 6.23
N SER A 284 6.38 -12.95 7.28
CA SER A 284 5.32 -13.16 8.28
C SER A 284 3.94 -12.88 7.72
N ILE A 285 3.83 -11.90 6.81
CA ILE A 285 2.54 -11.48 6.22
C ILE A 285 2.18 -12.26 4.94
N PHE A 286 3.16 -12.94 4.35
CA PHE A 286 2.92 -13.79 3.18
C PHE A 286 3.66 -15.13 3.37
N PRO A 287 3.07 -16.06 4.12
CA PRO A 287 3.75 -17.29 4.50
C PRO A 287 4.22 -18.08 3.29
N ARG A 288 5.43 -18.64 3.39
CA ARG A 288 6.00 -19.50 2.37
C ARG A 288 5.08 -20.69 2.12
N PRO A 289 4.93 -21.16 0.86
CA PRO A 289 4.30 -22.43 0.62
C PRO A 289 5.02 -23.51 1.46
N ARG A 290 4.31 -24.30 2.24
CA ARG A 290 4.91 -25.47 2.89
C ARG A 290 5.41 -26.36 1.77
N ALA A 291 6.70 -26.72 1.78
CA ALA A 291 7.20 -27.75 0.89
C ALA A 291 6.36 -29.01 1.15
N THR A 292 5.58 -29.42 0.17
CA THR A 292 4.98 -30.76 0.19
C THR A 292 6.13 -31.74 0.08
N LYS A 293 6.25 -32.62 1.08
CA LYS A 293 7.21 -33.75 1.07
C LYS A 293 6.88 -34.69 -0.07
#